data_ae311d85893e9737fdb191a565681263
#
_entry.id   ae311d85893e9737fdb191a565681263
#
_cell.length_a   1.000
_cell.length_b   1.000
_cell.length_c   1.000
_cell.angle_alpha   90.00
_cell.angle_beta   90.00
_cell.angle_gamma   90.00
#
_symmetry.space_group_name_H-M   'P 1'
#
loop_
_entity.id
_entity.type
_entity.pdbx_description
1 polymer ?
#
loop_
_entity_poly.entity_id
_entity_poly.type
_entity_poly.pdbx_seq_one_letter_code
_entity_poly.pdbx_strand_id
1 'polypeptide(L)'
;MTTVSTQPKKDSAAPPVRANSSSILGFTLTIAGVLALVTCATYLIKTNPHTGSWLQGYDPTGIWWLSTLFASLPVVALLGAMAIFRLKAHTAAVIGLLTALAIAIIVYHMPVRLALTTTVYGAGYGLFPICWIILPVIFLYQLTVKTGRFTALQESLTNITEDGRLQLLLIAFALGAFFEGTSGFGTPVAVCGAILISLGFRPIQAAGLSLIANTAPVAFGALGIPIITLSAVTGLDVIQLTKMTAIILVPFCLLVPFWLIWVYAGFKRMIEIWPAILVAAVTFSGTQYLMAANFGPSLVAIVAAASTIVVLIAFLRFWKPKQILNAQGVDITSQARKRFNHSGAHTFKAWLPWLVLSVVVFAWGIPQFSKPMDKATTVSIPVAGLDKVVQRIPPVVAKPTAEAAVYKLNWAAATGTGILIAAVLSGFLMGLGPMSLAQTFFKTIFNIRFTVITISAMLALGFITRYCGLDATMGLAFARTGALYPFFGTLIGWLGTATTGSDTSSNVLFGSLQKLTAQQIGVSPVLMASANSAGGVMGKMIDAQSIVVASTATQQYGQEGSILRFVFWHSLGLACMAGAVVYMLAYVYPISTLVAH
;
A
#
# COMPACT_ATOMS: atom_id res chain seq x y z
N MET A 1 -3.89 18.97 -62.23
CA MET A 1 -2.63 19.39 -61.57
C MET A 1 -2.98 20.44 -60.52
N THR A 2 -3.13 20.06 -59.29
CA THR A 2 -3.28 20.95 -58.13
C THR A 2 -2.53 20.33 -56.97
N THR A 3 -1.35 20.89 -56.71
CA THR A 3 -0.42 20.52 -55.66
C THR A 3 -0.98 20.95 -54.31
N VAL A 4 -1.32 20.02 -53.42
CA VAL A 4 -1.66 20.28 -52.02
C VAL A 4 -0.35 20.26 -51.20
N SER A 5 0.01 21.45 -50.72
CA SER A 5 1.10 21.68 -49.79
C SER A 5 0.65 21.28 -48.38
N THR A 6 1.25 20.23 -47.82
CA THR A 6 1.11 19.85 -46.44
C THR A 6 2.15 20.56 -45.58
N GLN A 7 1.77 21.61 -44.88
CA GLN A 7 2.57 22.18 -43.77
C GLN A 7 2.42 21.28 -42.52
N PRO A 8 3.50 21.05 -41.75
CA PRO A 8 3.40 20.33 -40.47
C PRO A 8 2.73 21.20 -39.41
N LYS A 9 1.69 20.65 -38.75
CA LYS A 9 1.06 21.27 -37.58
C LYS A 9 2.10 21.43 -36.46
N LYS A 10 2.32 22.68 -36.05
CA LYS A 10 3.04 23.03 -34.82
C LYS A 10 2.31 22.41 -33.62
N ASP A 11 3.05 21.65 -32.81
CA ASP A 11 2.60 21.16 -31.52
C ASP A 11 2.14 22.32 -30.65
N SER A 12 0.85 22.30 -30.27
CA SER A 12 0.29 23.22 -29.29
C SER A 12 0.78 22.78 -27.91
N ALA A 13 1.80 23.45 -27.39
CA ALA A 13 2.18 23.35 -26.00
C ALA A 13 0.97 23.67 -25.12
N ALA A 14 0.60 22.73 -24.21
CA ALA A 14 -0.45 22.96 -23.24
C ALA A 14 -0.15 24.23 -22.42
N PRO A 15 -1.14 25.09 -22.16
CA PRO A 15 -0.91 26.33 -21.46
C PRO A 15 -0.40 26.04 -20.03
N PRO A 16 0.51 26.87 -19.48
CA PRO A 16 1.01 26.69 -18.12
C PRO A 16 -0.16 26.80 -17.14
N VAL A 17 -0.36 25.76 -16.33
CA VAL A 17 -1.35 25.78 -15.23
C VAL A 17 -0.93 26.88 -14.25
N ARG A 18 -1.58 28.05 -14.36
CA ARG A 18 -1.47 29.11 -13.36
C ARG A 18 -2.06 28.57 -12.05
N ALA A 19 -1.24 28.50 -11.02
CA ALA A 19 -1.72 28.20 -9.68
C ALA A 19 -2.75 29.26 -9.29
N ASN A 20 -4.01 28.87 -9.18
CA ASN A 20 -5.09 29.75 -8.76
C ASN A 20 -4.79 30.25 -7.33
N SER A 21 -4.84 31.56 -7.10
CA SER A 21 -4.60 32.17 -5.78
C SER A 21 -5.51 31.58 -4.68
N SER A 22 -6.70 31.10 -5.04
CA SER A 22 -7.61 30.38 -4.15
C SER A 22 -7.07 29.02 -3.68
N SER A 23 -6.21 28.34 -4.46
CA SER A 23 -5.60 27.06 -4.06
C SER A 23 -4.42 27.25 -3.09
N ILE A 24 -3.70 28.36 -3.21
CA ILE A 24 -2.61 28.74 -2.28
C ILE A 24 -3.20 29.18 -0.94
N LEU A 25 -4.28 29.98 -0.98
CA LEU A 25 -4.99 30.42 0.22
C LEU A 25 -5.58 29.24 1.00
N GLY A 26 -6.20 28.26 0.31
CA GLY A 26 -6.70 27.03 0.92
C GLY A 26 -5.60 26.18 1.57
N PHE A 27 -4.42 26.13 0.97
CA PHE A 27 -3.26 25.40 1.52
C PHE A 27 -2.69 26.11 2.76
N THR A 28 -2.54 27.43 2.71
CA THR A 28 -2.06 28.23 3.86
C THR A 28 -3.03 28.15 5.04
N LEU A 29 -4.33 28.20 4.78
CA LEU A 29 -5.36 28.02 5.81
C LEU A 29 -5.37 26.61 6.41
N THR A 30 -5.10 25.58 5.61
CA THR A 30 -5.02 24.20 6.10
C THR A 30 -3.78 23.99 6.97
N ILE A 31 -2.61 24.50 6.55
CA ILE A 31 -1.38 24.44 7.35
C ILE A 31 -1.54 25.28 8.63
N ALA A 32 -2.08 26.48 8.52
CA ALA A 32 -2.34 27.34 9.68
C ALA A 32 -3.33 26.69 10.66
N GLY A 33 -4.36 26.01 10.16
CA GLY A 33 -5.30 25.25 10.98
C GLY A 33 -4.66 24.04 11.68
N VAL A 34 -3.82 23.29 10.98
CA VAL A 34 -3.05 22.18 11.58
C VAL A 34 -2.04 22.69 12.60
N LEU A 35 -1.31 23.77 12.29
CA LEU A 35 -0.37 24.40 13.24
C LEU A 35 -1.11 24.99 14.44
N ALA A 36 -2.24 25.62 14.27
CA ALA A 36 -3.07 26.14 15.35
C ALA A 36 -3.61 25.03 16.24
N LEU A 37 -4.06 23.90 15.65
CA LEU A 37 -4.48 22.70 16.38
C LEU A 37 -3.31 22.09 17.16
N VAL A 38 -2.15 21.95 16.56
CA VAL A 38 -0.92 21.43 17.21
C VAL A 38 -0.47 22.38 18.32
N THR A 39 -0.50 23.70 18.09
CA THR A 39 -0.11 24.71 19.09
C THR A 39 -1.11 24.77 20.24
N CYS A 40 -2.42 24.72 19.96
CA CYS A 40 -3.47 24.68 20.95
C CYS A 40 -3.41 23.39 21.78
N ALA A 41 -3.20 22.24 21.12
CA ALA A 41 -3.01 20.95 21.78
C ALA A 41 -1.74 20.94 22.64
N THR A 42 -0.61 21.51 22.14
CA THR A 42 0.65 21.62 22.91
C THR A 42 0.50 22.57 24.11
N TYR A 43 -0.24 23.65 23.96
CA TYR A 43 -0.55 24.59 25.04
C TYR A 43 -1.44 23.92 26.10
N LEU A 44 -2.52 23.26 25.70
CA LEU A 44 -3.41 22.49 26.58
C LEU A 44 -2.67 21.34 27.29
N ILE A 45 -1.69 20.73 26.63
CA ILE A 45 -0.83 19.69 27.20
C ILE A 45 0.10 20.27 28.27
N LYS A 46 0.69 21.46 28.06
CA LYS A 46 1.62 22.08 28.98
C LYS A 46 0.99 22.64 30.26
N THR A 47 -0.23 23.19 30.16
CA THR A 47 -0.85 23.97 31.23
C THR A 47 -1.53 23.14 32.33
N ASN A 48 -1.71 21.83 32.14
CA ASN A 48 -2.41 21.00 33.15
C ASN A 48 -2.03 19.51 32.99
N PRO A 49 -0.95 18.97 33.59
CA PRO A 49 -0.61 17.56 33.52
C PRO A 49 -1.69 16.71 34.18
N HIS A 50 -2.20 15.71 33.47
CA HIS A 50 -3.11 14.73 34.08
C HIS A 50 -2.30 13.90 35.08
N THR A 51 -2.62 13.99 36.35
CA THR A 51 -1.89 13.32 37.45
C THR A 51 -2.41 11.93 37.78
N GLY A 52 -3.50 11.47 37.11
CA GLY A 52 -4.12 10.17 37.35
C GLY A 52 -4.03 9.21 36.17
N SER A 53 -4.03 7.91 36.45
CA SER A 53 -4.20 6.88 35.42
C SER A 53 -5.67 6.81 34.95
N TRP A 54 -5.89 6.61 33.65
CA TRP A 54 -7.20 6.37 33.07
C TRP A 54 -7.31 4.91 32.62
N LEU A 55 -8.35 4.21 33.11
CA LEU A 55 -8.61 2.81 32.82
C LEU A 55 -9.50 2.68 31.59
N GLN A 56 -9.13 1.83 30.64
CA GLN A 56 -9.99 1.54 29.48
C GLN A 56 -11.23 0.76 29.91
N GLY A 57 -12.42 1.24 29.52
CA GLY A 57 -13.67 0.49 29.65
C GLY A 57 -14.03 -0.18 28.32
N TYR A 58 -14.41 -1.46 28.33
CA TYR A 58 -14.73 -2.20 27.09
C TYR A 58 -16.22 -2.46 26.90
N ASP A 59 -17.03 -2.14 27.88
CA ASP A 59 -18.50 -2.14 27.81
C ASP A 59 -19.08 -0.91 28.52
N PRO A 60 -18.87 0.30 27.92
CA PRO A 60 -19.28 1.56 28.56
C PRO A 60 -20.79 1.70 28.73
N THR A 61 -21.61 0.95 27.97
CA THR A 61 -23.08 1.01 28.09
C THR A 61 -23.65 -0.07 29.01
N GLY A 62 -22.85 -1.03 29.49
CA GLY A 62 -23.32 -2.22 30.21
C GLY A 62 -24.05 -3.24 29.33
N ILE A 63 -24.14 -2.99 28.02
CA ILE A 63 -24.78 -3.85 27.01
C ILE A 63 -23.78 -4.08 25.89
N TRP A 64 -23.17 -5.25 25.86
CA TRP A 64 -22.04 -5.55 24.99
C TRP A 64 -22.28 -5.27 23.49
N TRP A 65 -23.46 -5.60 22.95
CA TRP A 65 -23.77 -5.35 21.54
C TRP A 65 -23.97 -3.86 21.24
N LEU A 66 -24.51 -3.08 22.20
CA LEU A 66 -24.68 -1.63 22.05
C LEU A 66 -23.33 -0.92 22.13
N SER A 67 -22.46 -1.35 23.06
CA SER A 67 -21.07 -0.87 23.12
C SER A 67 -20.30 -1.18 21.84
N THR A 68 -20.51 -2.38 21.26
CA THR A 68 -19.91 -2.77 19.97
C THR A 68 -20.46 -1.91 18.82
N LEU A 69 -21.75 -1.60 18.83
CA LEU A 69 -22.33 -0.71 17.83
C LEU A 69 -21.67 0.68 17.88
N PHE A 70 -21.57 1.30 19.06
CA PHE A 70 -20.85 2.57 19.21
C PHE A 70 -19.38 2.46 18.78
N ALA A 71 -18.68 1.40 19.17
CA ALA A 71 -17.30 1.18 18.81
C ALA A 71 -17.09 1.06 17.28
N SER A 72 -18.07 0.55 16.55
CA SER A 72 -18.03 0.41 15.09
C SER A 72 -18.35 1.71 14.33
N LEU A 73 -19.02 2.68 14.95
CA LEU A 73 -19.48 3.90 14.26
C LEU A 73 -18.35 4.70 13.56
N PRO A 74 -17.15 4.87 14.12
CA PRO A 74 -16.08 5.59 13.41
C PRO A 74 -15.70 4.92 12.08
N VAL A 75 -15.63 3.58 12.07
CA VAL A 75 -15.37 2.78 10.87
C VAL A 75 -16.55 2.88 9.90
N VAL A 76 -17.78 2.71 10.39
CA VAL A 76 -18.99 2.83 9.56
C VAL A 76 -19.13 4.22 8.97
N ALA A 77 -18.85 5.28 9.74
CA ALA A 77 -18.89 6.66 9.26
C ALA A 77 -17.85 6.91 8.16
N LEU A 78 -16.61 6.44 8.36
CA LEU A 78 -15.55 6.56 7.36
C LEU A 78 -15.90 5.79 6.07
N LEU A 79 -16.25 4.50 6.19
CA LEU A 79 -16.57 3.66 5.06
C LEU A 79 -17.84 4.13 4.35
N GLY A 80 -18.88 4.53 5.11
CA GLY A 80 -20.12 5.09 4.58
C GLY A 80 -19.88 6.41 3.84
N ALA A 81 -19.02 7.30 4.39
CA ALA A 81 -18.62 8.52 3.71
C ALA A 81 -17.98 8.27 2.34
N MET A 82 -17.15 7.23 2.22
CA MET A 82 -16.52 6.86 0.95
C MET A 82 -17.44 6.10 0.02
N ALA A 83 -18.11 5.04 0.50
CA ALA A 83 -18.88 4.11 -0.32
C ALA A 83 -20.25 4.65 -0.73
N ILE A 84 -20.99 5.29 0.21
CA ILE A 84 -22.36 5.78 0.00
C ILE A 84 -22.34 7.21 -0.52
N PHE A 85 -21.66 8.11 0.22
CA PHE A 85 -21.62 9.54 -0.12
C PHE A 85 -20.53 9.90 -1.12
N ARG A 86 -19.67 8.96 -1.52
CA ARG A 86 -18.59 9.13 -2.51
C ARG A 86 -17.67 10.33 -2.20
N LEU A 87 -17.47 10.61 -0.92
CA LEU A 87 -16.58 11.68 -0.48
C LEU A 87 -15.11 11.31 -0.74
N LYS A 88 -14.28 12.34 -0.90
CA LYS A 88 -12.83 12.16 -1.06
C LYS A 88 -12.22 11.54 0.22
N ALA A 89 -11.19 10.72 0.07
CA ALA A 89 -10.55 9.96 1.16
C ALA A 89 -10.15 10.84 2.35
N HIS A 90 -9.58 12.04 2.11
CA HIS A 90 -9.21 12.97 3.19
C HIS A 90 -10.41 13.49 3.99
N THR A 91 -11.54 13.76 3.33
CA THR A 91 -12.78 14.19 4.00
C THR A 91 -13.37 13.05 4.82
N ALA A 92 -13.42 11.84 4.24
CA ALA A 92 -13.92 10.65 4.95
C ALA A 92 -13.05 10.30 6.16
N ALA A 93 -11.71 10.40 6.04
CA ALA A 93 -10.79 10.18 7.15
C ALA A 93 -11.02 11.16 8.31
N VAL A 94 -11.27 12.45 7.99
CA VAL A 94 -11.58 13.46 9.00
C VAL A 94 -12.94 13.18 9.66
N ILE A 95 -13.97 12.77 8.89
CA ILE A 95 -15.28 12.39 9.44
C ILE A 95 -15.14 11.20 10.40
N GLY A 96 -14.42 10.14 9.99
CA GLY A 96 -14.13 8.99 10.84
C GLY A 96 -13.42 9.37 12.14
N LEU A 97 -12.40 10.24 12.05
CA LEU A 97 -11.66 10.74 13.20
C LEU A 97 -12.55 11.56 14.16
N LEU A 98 -13.37 12.48 13.64
CA LEU A 98 -14.28 13.27 14.46
C LEU A 98 -15.32 12.39 15.12
N THR A 99 -15.84 11.36 14.44
CA THR A 99 -16.75 10.38 15.02
C THR A 99 -16.07 9.58 16.15
N ALA A 100 -14.82 9.15 15.93
CA ALA A 100 -14.05 8.45 16.97
C ALA A 100 -13.82 9.31 18.21
N LEU A 101 -13.45 10.59 18.02
CA LEU A 101 -13.28 11.55 19.10
C LEU A 101 -14.58 11.76 19.87
N ALA A 102 -15.69 11.96 19.18
CA ALA A 102 -16.99 12.14 19.83
C ALA A 102 -17.36 10.91 20.69
N ILE A 103 -17.19 9.70 20.16
CA ILE A 103 -17.49 8.46 20.88
C ILE A 103 -16.52 8.25 22.04
N ALA A 104 -15.23 8.50 21.86
CA ALA A 104 -14.23 8.39 22.91
C ALA A 104 -14.56 9.29 24.10
N ILE A 105 -15.00 10.54 23.85
CA ILE A 105 -15.30 11.52 24.89
C ILE A 105 -16.67 11.28 25.50
N ILE A 106 -17.72 11.05 24.69
CA ILE A 106 -19.11 11.02 25.15
C ILE A 106 -19.47 9.64 25.69
N VAL A 107 -19.11 8.57 25.00
CA VAL A 107 -19.52 7.19 25.34
C VAL A 107 -18.52 6.51 26.27
N TYR A 108 -17.21 6.63 25.95
CA TYR A 108 -16.14 6.01 26.74
C TYR A 108 -15.64 6.89 27.88
N HIS A 109 -16.15 8.13 28.00
CA HIS A 109 -15.78 9.10 29.04
C HIS A 109 -14.25 9.35 29.10
N MET A 110 -13.59 9.25 27.95
CA MET A 110 -12.17 9.57 27.87
C MET A 110 -11.97 11.07 28.09
N PRO A 111 -11.06 11.52 28.98
CA PRO A 111 -10.81 12.93 29.18
C PRO A 111 -10.45 13.62 27.86
N VAL A 112 -11.11 14.75 27.56
CA VAL A 112 -10.95 15.50 26.29
C VAL A 112 -9.48 15.74 25.96
N ARG A 113 -8.71 16.12 26.97
CA ARG A 113 -7.28 16.35 26.82
C ARG A 113 -6.53 15.10 26.39
N LEU A 114 -6.81 13.95 27.01
CA LEU A 114 -6.20 12.66 26.68
C LEU A 114 -6.55 12.25 25.25
N ALA A 115 -7.80 12.45 24.83
CA ALA A 115 -8.27 12.20 23.47
C ALA A 115 -7.55 13.08 22.44
N LEU A 116 -7.42 14.39 22.71
CA LEU A 116 -6.71 15.32 21.83
C LEU A 116 -5.19 15.01 21.76
N THR A 117 -4.55 14.70 22.87
CA THR A 117 -3.13 14.31 22.92
C THR A 117 -2.90 13.04 22.09
N THR A 118 -3.77 12.05 22.23
CA THR A 118 -3.73 10.81 21.45
C THR A 118 -3.90 11.08 19.95
N THR A 119 -4.81 11.98 19.58
CA THR A 119 -5.03 12.41 18.21
C THR A 119 -3.78 13.06 17.59
N VAL A 120 -3.14 13.99 18.32
CA VAL A 120 -1.91 14.66 17.87
C VAL A 120 -0.76 13.66 17.75
N TYR A 121 -0.66 12.73 18.69
CA TYR A 121 0.34 11.66 18.66
C TYR A 121 0.19 10.77 17.41
N GLY A 122 -1.04 10.32 17.12
CA GLY A 122 -1.33 9.54 15.91
C GLY A 122 -1.09 10.32 14.61
N ALA A 123 -1.52 11.59 14.54
CA ALA A 123 -1.25 12.47 13.39
C ALA A 123 0.25 12.69 13.17
N GLY A 124 1.03 12.86 14.25
CA GLY A 124 2.48 12.94 14.20
C GLY A 124 3.12 11.69 13.58
N TYR A 125 2.66 10.50 13.97
CA TYR A 125 3.09 9.25 13.34
C TYR A 125 2.74 9.19 11.84
N GLY A 126 1.62 9.76 11.45
CA GLY A 126 1.24 9.92 10.04
C GLY A 126 2.22 10.79 9.27
N LEU A 127 2.65 11.91 9.85
CA LEU A 127 3.62 12.81 9.23
C LEU A 127 5.02 12.17 9.17
N PHE A 128 5.48 11.61 10.28
CA PHE A 128 6.77 10.95 10.38
C PHE A 128 6.61 9.69 11.26
N PRO A 129 6.98 8.49 10.77
CA PRO A 129 7.79 8.22 9.55
C PRO A 129 6.99 8.03 8.25
N ILE A 130 5.63 7.93 8.28
CA ILE A 130 4.87 7.40 7.13
C ILE A 130 4.91 8.36 5.92
N CYS A 131 4.49 9.62 6.07
CA CYS A 131 4.55 10.58 4.95
C CYS A 131 5.98 10.91 4.55
N TRP A 132 6.96 10.78 5.48
CA TRP A 132 8.38 10.92 5.18
C TRP A 132 8.92 9.83 4.24
N ILE A 133 8.29 8.66 4.15
CA ILE A 133 8.61 7.66 3.13
C ILE A 133 7.96 8.03 1.80
N ILE A 134 6.68 8.44 1.83
CA ILE A 134 5.88 8.71 0.63
C ILE A 134 6.45 9.88 -0.20
N LEU A 135 6.83 10.96 0.47
CA LEU A 135 7.33 12.16 -0.20
C LEU A 135 8.55 11.91 -1.09
N PRO A 136 9.65 11.31 -0.61
CA PRO A 136 10.81 11.02 -1.44
C PRO A 136 10.57 10.00 -2.55
N VAL A 137 9.67 9.02 -2.33
CA VAL A 137 9.29 8.04 -3.36
C VAL A 137 8.62 8.74 -4.54
N ILE A 138 7.60 9.56 -4.26
CA ILE A 138 6.89 10.30 -5.33
C ILE A 138 7.82 11.33 -5.97
N PHE A 139 8.73 11.94 -5.21
CA PHE A 139 9.74 12.84 -5.75
C PHE A 139 10.65 12.13 -6.76
N LEU A 140 11.21 10.96 -6.42
CA LEU A 140 12.01 10.16 -7.35
C LEU A 140 11.22 9.80 -8.62
N TYR A 141 9.97 9.34 -8.47
CA TYR A 141 9.09 9.07 -9.60
C TYR A 141 8.92 10.29 -10.51
N GLN A 142 8.64 11.47 -9.95
CA GLN A 142 8.50 12.70 -10.72
C GLN A 142 9.79 13.09 -11.46
N LEU A 143 10.96 12.83 -10.87
CA LEU A 143 12.24 13.05 -11.54
C LEU A 143 12.42 12.11 -12.76
N THR A 144 12.04 10.84 -12.64
CA THR A 144 12.13 9.88 -13.75
C THR A 144 11.16 10.22 -14.89
N VAL A 145 9.95 10.70 -14.56
CA VAL A 145 8.98 11.19 -15.55
C VAL A 145 9.51 12.44 -16.25
N LYS A 146 9.99 13.42 -15.48
CA LYS A 146 10.52 14.69 -16.01
C LYS A 146 11.69 14.50 -16.98
N THR A 147 12.53 13.49 -16.75
CA THR A 147 13.72 13.20 -17.56
C THR A 147 13.47 12.21 -18.71
N GLY A 148 12.22 11.74 -18.89
CA GLY A 148 11.89 10.73 -19.90
C GLY A 148 12.42 9.32 -19.60
N ARG A 149 13.10 9.11 -18.45
CA ARG A 149 13.64 7.79 -18.06
C ARG A 149 12.54 6.78 -17.81
N PHE A 150 11.40 7.25 -17.33
CA PHE A 150 10.21 6.43 -17.12
C PHE A 150 9.68 5.84 -18.45
N THR A 151 9.54 6.67 -19.49
CA THR A 151 9.11 6.24 -20.82
C THR A 151 10.12 5.26 -21.45
N ALA A 152 11.41 5.56 -21.35
CA ALA A 152 12.47 4.66 -21.83
C ALA A 152 12.45 3.28 -21.14
N LEU A 153 12.12 3.24 -19.84
CA LEU A 153 11.95 1.98 -19.11
C LEU A 153 10.75 1.18 -19.64
N GLN A 154 9.61 1.83 -19.88
CA GLN A 154 8.44 1.19 -20.48
C GLN A 154 8.75 0.60 -21.85
N GLU A 155 9.37 1.37 -22.76
CA GLU A 155 9.75 0.96 -24.10
C GLU A 155 10.72 -0.23 -24.09
N SER A 156 11.63 -0.29 -23.10
CA SER A 156 12.59 -1.39 -22.98
C SER A 156 11.94 -2.76 -22.80
N LEU A 157 10.75 -2.81 -22.20
CA LEU A 157 10.04 -4.05 -21.89
C LEU A 157 9.01 -4.45 -22.95
N THR A 158 8.39 -3.47 -23.64
CA THR A 158 7.36 -3.75 -24.66
C THR A 158 7.91 -4.47 -25.89
N ASN A 159 9.22 -4.35 -26.16
CA ASN A 159 9.87 -4.93 -27.35
C ASN A 159 10.46 -6.33 -27.13
N ILE A 160 10.25 -6.96 -25.97
CA ILE A 160 10.87 -8.26 -25.65
C ILE A 160 10.17 -9.42 -26.35
N THR A 161 8.85 -9.38 -26.49
CA THR A 161 8.04 -10.46 -27.07
C THR A 161 6.81 -9.92 -27.78
N GLU A 162 6.36 -10.62 -28.84
CA GLU A 162 5.11 -10.31 -29.56
C GLU A 162 3.93 -11.16 -29.04
N ASP A 163 4.18 -12.18 -28.19
CA ASP A 163 3.12 -12.99 -27.59
C ASP A 163 2.40 -12.23 -26.49
N GLY A 164 1.10 -11.96 -26.67
CA GLY A 164 0.28 -11.19 -25.73
C GLY A 164 0.21 -11.80 -24.33
N ARG A 165 0.32 -13.12 -24.18
CA ARG A 165 0.34 -13.80 -22.86
C ARG A 165 1.64 -13.50 -22.12
N LEU A 166 2.77 -13.51 -22.83
CA LEU A 166 4.08 -13.16 -22.27
C LEU A 166 4.22 -11.66 -22.02
N GLN A 167 3.62 -10.82 -22.88
CA GLN A 167 3.51 -9.37 -22.62
C GLN A 167 2.74 -9.09 -21.34
N LEU A 168 1.64 -9.82 -21.13
CA LEU A 168 0.84 -9.68 -19.90
C LEU A 168 1.65 -10.07 -18.64
N LEU A 169 2.45 -11.14 -18.68
CA LEU A 169 3.34 -11.52 -17.58
C LEU A 169 4.43 -10.47 -17.31
N LEU A 170 5.07 -9.95 -18.37
CA LEU A 170 6.15 -8.96 -18.23
C LEU A 170 5.63 -7.61 -17.77
N ILE A 171 4.49 -7.15 -18.33
CA ILE A 171 4.00 -5.78 -18.14
C ILE A 171 3.02 -5.71 -16.98
N ALA A 172 1.92 -6.47 -17.02
CA ALA A 172 0.92 -6.35 -15.97
C ALA A 172 1.42 -6.95 -14.65
N PHE A 173 2.04 -8.14 -14.68
CA PHE A 173 2.49 -8.80 -13.47
C PHE A 173 3.85 -8.25 -12.99
N ALA A 174 4.94 -8.43 -13.76
CA ALA A 174 6.27 -8.13 -13.25
C ALA A 174 6.57 -6.62 -13.20
N LEU A 175 6.31 -5.86 -14.27
CA LEU A 175 6.49 -4.40 -14.26
C LEU A 175 5.45 -3.72 -13.37
N GLY A 176 4.21 -4.20 -13.35
CA GLY A 176 3.18 -3.73 -12.43
C GLY A 176 3.61 -3.88 -10.97
N ALA A 177 4.15 -5.04 -10.60
CA ALA A 177 4.68 -5.28 -9.26
C ALA A 177 5.88 -4.38 -8.93
N PHE A 178 6.74 -4.08 -9.91
CA PHE A 178 7.83 -3.14 -9.74
C PHE A 178 7.33 -1.73 -9.41
N PHE A 179 6.32 -1.24 -10.15
CA PHE A 179 5.72 0.06 -9.86
C PHE A 179 4.92 0.09 -8.58
N GLU A 180 4.26 -1.00 -8.20
CA GLU A 180 3.62 -1.10 -6.89
C GLU A 180 4.65 -1.00 -5.75
N GLY A 181 5.76 -1.74 -5.86
CA GLY A 181 6.85 -1.67 -4.90
C GLY A 181 7.49 -0.29 -4.77
N THR A 182 7.64 0.44 -5.89
CA THR A 182 8.34 1.73 -5.93
C THR A 182 7.44 2.92 -5.61
N SER A 183 6.20 2.94 -6.09
CA SER A 183 5.34 4.13 -5.98
C SER A 183 3.94 3.85 -5.41
N GLY A 184 3.39 2.67 -5.64
CA GLY A 184 2.03 2.34 -5.20
C GLY A 184 0.95 3.26 -5.78
N PHE A 185 -0.08 3.56 -4.99
CA PHE A 185 -1.11 4.58 -5.22
C PHE A 185 -1.81 4.54 -6.59
N GLY A 186 -2.01 3.33 -7.16
CA GLY A 186 -2.67 3.16 -8.45
C GLY A 186 -1.76 3.39 -9.67
N THR A 187 -0.51 3.82 -9.49
CA THR A 187 0.48 3.97 -10.58
C THR A 187 0.64 2.68 -11.40
N PRO A 188 0.76 1.48 -10.81
CA PRO A 188 0.89 0.24 -11.56
C PRO A 188 -0.26 0.02 -12.52
N VAL A 189 -1.48 0.19 -12.05
CA VAL A 189 -2.70 -0.03 -12.85
C VAL A 189 -2.80 0.98 -13.99
N ALA A 190 -2.50 2.26 -13.71
CA ALA A 190 -2.49 3.30 -14.73
C ALA A 190 -1.48 3.01 -15.84
N VAL A 191 -0.25 2.70 -15.47
CA VAL A 191 0.85 2.48 -16.40
C VAL A 191 0.64 1.20 -17.20
N CYS A 192 0.38 0.08 -16.52
CA CYS A 192 0.18 -1.20 -17.18
C CYS A 192 -1.07 -1.19 -18.07
N GLY A 193 -2.18 -0.59 -17.61
CA GLY A 193 -3.38 -0.43 -18.41
C GLY A 193 -3.12 0.33 -19.71
N ALA A 194 -2.43 1.48 -19.64
CA ALA A 194 -2.08 2.28 -20.81
C ALA A 194 -1.14 1.53 -21.79
N ILE A 195 -0.14 0.81 -21.26
CA ILE A 195 0.77 0.01 -22.11
C ILE A 195 0.00 -1.13 -22.79
N LEU A 196 -0.83 -1.87 -22.06
CA LEU A 196 -1.62 -2.96 -22.63
C LEU A 196 -2.56 -2.47 -23.74
N ILE A 197 -3.18 -1.29 -23.60
CA ILE A 197 -3.96 -0.66 -24.68
C ILE A 197 -3.07 -0.39 -25.90
N SER A 198 -1.88 0.18 -25.71
CA SER A 198 -0.97 0.48 -26.82
C SER A 198 -0.49 -0.79 -27.57
N LEU A 199 -0.49 -1.93 -26.89
CA LEU A 199 -0.19 -3.25 -27.46
C LEU A 199 -1.42 -3.90 -28.13
N GLY A 200 -2.62 -3.28 -28.05
CA GLY A 200 -3.82 -3.74 -28.72
C GLY A 200 -4.72 -4.66 -27.87
N PHE A 201 -4.54 -4.71 -26.54
CA PHE A 201 -5.48 -5.38 -25.65
C PHE A 201 -6.83 -4.67 -25.64
N ARG A 202 -7.92 -5.41 -25.45
CA ARG A 202 -9.27 -4.83 -25.30
C ARG A 202 -9.32 -3.97 -24.03
N PRO A 203 -9.91 -2.76 -24.08
CA PRO A 203 -9.81 -1.79 -22.97
C PRO A 203 -10.28 -2.31 -21.60
N ILE A 204 -11.45 -2.95 -21.53
CA ILE A 204 -11.97 -3.52 -20.27
C ILE A 204 -11.07 -4.66 -19.77
N GLN A 205 -10.55 -5.49 -20.68
CA GLN A 205 -9.60 -6.53 -20.31
C GLN A 205 -8.28 -5.94 -19.78
N ALA A 206 -7.72 -4.93 -20.46
CA ALA A 206 -6.50 -4.25 -20.03
C ALA A 206 -6.67 -3.67 -18.62
N ALA A 207 -7.81 -3.01 -18.34
CA ALA A 207 -8.14 -2.49 -17.01
C ALA A 207 -8.23 -3.60 -15.97
N GLY A 208 -9.06 -4.62 -16.21
CA GLY A 208 -9.29 -5.70 -15.25
C GLY A 208 -8.07 -6.58 -15.03
N LEU A 209 -7.30 -6.91 -16.07
CA LEU A 209 -6.07 -7.70 -15.95
C LEU A 209 -4.97 -6.95 -15.18
N SER A 210 -4.87 -5.61 -15.35
CA SER A 210 -3.94 -4.80 -14.57
C SER A 210 -4.31 -4.79 -13.08
N LEU A 211 -5.61 -4.76 -12.75
CA LEU A 211 -6.10 -4.85 -11.37
C LEU A 211 -5.81 -6.23 -10.75
N ILE A 212 -6.06 -7.32 -11.48
CA ILE A 212 -5.77 -8.69 -11.01
C ILE A 212 -4.27 -8.88 -10.79
N ALA A 213 -3.44 -8.44 -11.73
CA ALA A 213 -1.99 -8.59 -11.64
C ALA A 213 -1.39 -7.80 -10.46
N ASN A 214 -1.99 -6.65 -10.13
CA ASN A 214 -1.52 -5.80 -9.03
C ASN A 214 -1.71 -6.43 -7.63
N THR A 215 -2.48 -7.49 -7.50
CA THR A 215 -2.76 -8.13 -6.20
C THR A 215 -1.50 -8.65 -5.51
N ALA A 216 -0.56 -9.27 -6.22
CA ALA A 216 0.58 -9.95 -5.62
C ALA A 216 1.52 -9.02 -4.80
N PRO A 217 1.86 -7.77 -5.25
CA PRO A 217 2.83 -6.92 -4.58
C PRO A 217 2.25 -5.95 -3.54
N VAL A 218 0.92 -5.77 -3.43
CA VAL A 218 0.27 -4.65 -2.71
C VAL A 218 0.66 -4.56 -1.24
N ALA A 219 0.77 -5.68 -0.51
CA ALA A 219 1.16 -5.66 0.91
C ALA A 219 2.54 -5.01 1.14
N PHE A 220 3.43 -5.12 0.16
CA PHE A 220 4.78 -4.56 0.16
C PHE A 220 4.90 -3.35 -0.79
N GLY A 221 3.75 -2.77 -1.18
CA GLY A 221 3.68 -1.60 -2.05
C GLY A 221 4.30 -0.36 -1.41
N ALA A 222 4.72 0.60 -2.26
CA ALA A 222 5.35 1.87 -1.84
C ALA A 222 6.39 1.67 -0.73
N LEU A 223 7.37 0.79 -0.98
CA LEU A 223 8.45 0.41 -0.05
C LEU A 223 7.95 -0.14 1.30
N GLY A 224 6.88 -0.91 1.29
CA GLY A 224 6.38 -1.65 2.47
C GLY A 224 5.60 -0.80 3.46
N ILE A 225 5.10 0.36 3.06
CA ILE A 225 4.30 1.24 3.92
C ILE A 225 3.14 0.50 4.60
N PRO A 226 2.36 -0.39 3.94
CA PRO A 226 1.27 -1.10 4.61
C PRO A 226 1.74 -1.87 5.86
N ILE A 227 2.83 -2.61 5.77
CA ILE A 227 3.37 -3.41 6.88
C ILE A 227 4.02 -2.53 7.96
N ILE A 228 4.74 -1.48 7.57
CA ILE A 228 5.32 -0.51 8.52
C ILE A 228 4.21 0.15 9.33
N THR A 229 3.12 0.53 8.68
CA THR A 229 1.95 1.13 9.33
C THR A 229 1.24 0.11 10.23
N LEU A 230 1.08 -1.13 9.79
CA LEU A 230 0.51 -2.22 10.59
C LEU A 230 1.31 -2.42 11.88
N SER A 231 2.65 -2.44 11.80
CA SER A 231 3.53 -2.50 12.97
C SER A 231 3.31 -1.30 13.90
N ALA A 232 3.18 -0.10 13.37
CA ALA A 232 2.98 1.13 14.15
C ALA A 232 1.67 1.09 14.96
N VAL A 233 0.55 0.66 14.36
CA VAL A 233 -0.75 0.62 15.04
C VAL A 233 -0.90 -0.57 15.98
N THR A 234 -0.29 -1.72 15.66
CA THR A 234 -0.39 -2.93 16.49
C THR A 234 0.68 -3.01 17.58
N GLY A 235 1.83 -2.36 17.38
CA GLY A 235 3.02 -2.51 18.22
C GLY A 235 3.68 -3.89 18.09
N LEU A 236 3.38 -4.65 17.02
CA LEU A 236 4.02 -5.93 16.70
C LEU A 236 5.32 -5.68 15.93
N ASP A 237 6.25 -6.63 16.02
CA ASP A 237 7.54 -6.54 15.33
C ASP A 237 7.36 -6.53 13.80
N VAL A 238 7.98 -5.54 13.14
CA VAL A 238 7.82 -5.34 11.70
C VAL A 238 8.40 -6.48 10.87
N ILE A 239 9.46 -7.13 11.33
CA ILE A 239 10.11 -8.25 10.62
C ILE A 239 9.21 -9.49 10.70
N GLN A 240 8.63 -9.77 11.88
CA GLN A 240 7.70 -10.89 12.04
C GLN A 240 6.44 -10.67 11.18
N LEU A 241 5.87 -9.48 11.18
CA LEU A 241 4.73 -9.12 10.31
C LEU A 241 5.08 -9.27 8.83
N THR A 242 6.25 -8.80 8.41
CA THR A 242 6.74 -8.92 7.03
C THR A 242 6.84 -10.38 6.60
N LYS A 243 7.50 -11.20 7.42
CA LYS A 243 7.69 -12.64 7.17
C LYS A 243 6.34 -13.37 7.12
N MET A 244 5.46 -13.12 8.09
CA MET A 244 4.17 -13.77 8.17
C MET A 244 3.25 -13.39 7.00
N THR A 245 3.20 -12.12 6.63
CA THR A 245 2.47 -11.66 5.45
C THR A 245 2.99 -12.35 4.18
N ALA A 246 4.32 -12.46 4.02
CA ALA A 246 4.90 -13.19 2.89
C ALA A 246 4.51 -14.67 2.88
N ILE A 247 4.52 -15.36 4.03
CA ILE A 247 4.08 -16.76 4.14
C ILE A 247 2.64 -16.92 3.66
N ILE A 248 1.72 -16.04 4.08
CA ILE A 248 0.33 -16.09 3.65
C ILE A 248 0.23 -15.83 2.13
N LEU A 249 1.04 -14.93 1.57
CA LEU A 249 0.95 -14.51 0.17
C LEU A 249 1.70 -15.39 -0.81
N VAL A 250 2.67 -16.23 -0.39
CA VAL A 250 3.42 -17.14 -1.29
C VAL A 250 2.50 -17.98 -2.17
N PRO A 251 1.44 -18.66 -1.68
CA PRO A 251 0.53 -19.43 -2.53
C PRO A 251 -0.13 -18.56 -3.61
N PHE A 252 -0.46 -17.32 -3.29
CA PHE A 252 -1.12 -16.39 -4.22
C PHE A 252 -0.15 -15.82 -5.24
N CYS A 253 1.09 -15.54 -4.84
CA CYS A 253 2.14 -15.12 -5.77
C CYS A 253 2.50 -16.23 -6.78
N LEU A 254 2.34 -17.50 -6.40
CA LEU A 254 2.44 -18.64 -7.31
C LEU A 254 1.20 -18.74 -8.21
N LEU A 255 0.01 -18.55 -7.66
CA LEU A 255 -1.26 -18.73 -8.36
C LEU A 255 -1.60 -17.58 -9.32
N VAL A 256 -1.38 -16.32 -8.93
CA VAL A 256 -1.83 -15.13 -9.68
C VAL A 256 -1.30 -15.09 -11.12
N PRO A 257 -0.03 -15.41 -11.44
CA PRO A 257 0.42 -15.46 -12.83
C PRO A 257 -0.36 -16.48 -13.70
N PHE A 258 -0.66 -17.67 -13.15
CA PHE A 258 -1.52 -18.66 -13.83
C PHE A 258 -2.94 -18.15 -13.97
N TRP A 259 -3.51 -17.61 -12.90
CA TRP A 259 -4.85 -17.04 -12.87
C TRP A 259 -5.01 -15.92 -13.91
N LEU A 260 -4.05 -15.03 -14.00
CA LEU A 260 -4.01 -13.93 -14.94
C LEU A 260 -4.08 -14.39 -16.41
N ILE A 261 -3.25 -15.37 -16.77
CA ILE A 261 -3.24 -15.92 -18.13
C ILE A 261 -4.48 -16.76 -18.42
N TRP A 262 -5.00 -17.48 -17.42
CA TRP A 262 -6.26 -18.22 -17.55
C TRP A 262 -7.44 -17.28 -17.83
N VAL A 263 -7.57 -16.20 -17.09
CA VAL A 263 -8.62 -15.18 -17.30
C VAL A 263 -8.49 -14.52 -18.67
N TYR A 264 -7.27 -14.28 -19.14
CA TYR A 264 -7.01 -13.65 -20.42
C TYR A 264 -7.24 -14.58 -21.62
N ALA A 265 -6.64 -15.76 -21.63
CA ALA A 265 -6.54 -16.61 -22.82
C ALA A 265 -7.30 -17.95 -22.71
N GLY A 266 -7.82 -18.29 -21.52
CA GLY A 266 -8.42 -19.57 -21.23
C GLY A 266 -7.41 -20.67 -20.87
N PHE A 267 -7.91 -21.78 -20.31
CA PHE A 267 -7.09 -22.83 -19.69
C PHE A 267 -6.11 -23.49 -20.67
N LYS A 268 -6.56 -23.88 -21.87
CA LYS A 268 -5.69 -24.55 -22.87
C LYS A 268 -4.49 -23.68 -23.24
N ARG A 269 -4.74 -22.41 -23.56
CA ARG A 269 -3.70 -21.47 -23.96
C ARG A 269 -2.77 -21.06 -22.81
N MET A 270 -3.25 -21.12 -21.57
CA MET A 270 -2.43 -20.97 -20.37
C MET A 270 -1.43 -22.12 -20.25
N ILE A 271 -1.88 -23.38 -20.42
CA ILE A 271 -1.00 -24.56 -20.37
C ILE A 271 0.07 -24.54 -21.45
N GLU A 272 -0.17 -23.97 -22.63
CA GLU A 272 0.84 -23.87 -23.70
C GLU A 272 2.09 -23.09 -23.29
N ILE A 273 1.97 -22.14 -22.34
CA ILE A 273 3.08 -21.30 -21.88
C ILE A 273 3.39 -21.51 -20.37
N TRP A 274 2.92 -22.64 -19.79
CA TRP A 274 3.11 -22.92 -18.36
C TRP A 274 4.57 -22.80 -17.88
N PRO A 275 5.63 -23.15 -18.67
CA PRO A 275 6.99 -23.00 -18.17
C PRO A 275 7.38 -21.54 -17.89
N ALA A 276 6.97 -20.61 -18.76
CA ALA A 276 7.22 -19.19 -18.58
C ALA A 276 6.42 -18.62 -17.39
N ILE A 277 5.17 -19.08 -17.22
CA ILE A 277 4.33 -18.70 -16.06
C ILE A 277 4.97 -19.21 -14.77
N LEU A 278 5.43 -20.46 -14.74
CA LEU A 278 6.08 -21.05 -13.57
C LEU A 278 7.38 -20.33 -13.20
N VAL A 279 8.21 -20.00 -14.20
CA VAL A 279 9.43 -19.21 -13.98
C VAL A 279 9.09 -17.87 -13.35
N ALA A 280 8.11 -17.14 -13.86
CA ALA A 280 7.69 -15.87 -13.29
C ALA A 280 7.15 -16.06 -11.85
N ALA A 281 6.27 -17.03 -11.65
CA ALA A 281 5.62 -17.31 -10.37
C ALA A 281 6.62 -17.70 -9.27
N VAL A 282 7.52 -18.67 -9.56
CA VAL A 282 8.52 -19.16 -8.60
C VAL A 282 9.56 -18.09 -8.30
N THR A 283 10.02 -17.36 -9.32
CA THR A 283 11.01 -16.29 -9.10
C THR A 283 10.42 -15.20 -8.23
N PHE A 284 9.19 -14.74 -8.53
CA PHE A 284 8.54 -13.69 -7.75
C PHE A 284 8.29 -14.13 -6.31
N SER A 285 7.61 -15.26 -6.10
CA SER A 285 7.24 -15.73 -4.76
C SER A 285 8.46 -16.12 -3.92
N GLY A 286 9.45 -16.78 -4.51
CA GLY A 286 10.69 -17.16 -3.83
C GLY A 286 11.51 -15.94 -3.40
N THR A 287 11.70 -14.98 -4.31
CA THR A 287 12.43 -13.73 -4.00
C THR A 287 11.66 -12.89 -2.99
N GLN A 288 10.33 -12.79 -3.11
CA GLN A 288 9.47 -12.10 -2.14
C GLN A 288 9.64 -12.67 -0.74
N TYR A 289 9.57 -14.00 -0.59
CA TYR A 289 9.75 -14.66 0.69
C TYR A 289 11.16 -14.45 1.26
N LEU A 290 12.21 -14.64 0.44
CA LEU A 290 13.59 -14.46 0.87
C LEU A 290 13.87 -13.04 1.35
N MET A 291 13.39 -12.04 0.63
CA MET A 291 13.53 -10.63 1.03
C MET A 291 12.75 -10.33 2.30
N ALA A 292 11.50 -10.79 2.40
CA ALA A 292 10.65 -10.58 3.57
C ALA A 292 11.22 -11.23 4.84
N ALA A 293 11.83 -12.40 4.71
CA ALA A 293 12.38 -13.15 5.83
C ALA A 293 13.67 -12.53 6.40
N ASN A 294 14.46 -11.80 5.58
CA ASN A 294 15.81 -11.37 5.94
C ASN A 294 16.01 -9.86 5.99
N PHE A 295 15.24 -9.05 5.22
CA PHE A 295 15.55 -7.64 5.00
C PHE A 295 14.40 -6.67 5.35
N GLY A 296 13.26 -7.18 5.83
CA GLY A 296 12.09 -6.36 6.14
C GLY A 296 11.31 -5.91 4.90
N PRO A 297 10.28 -5.04 5.06
CA PRO A 297 9.24 -4.85 4.04
C PRO A 297 9.65 -3.97 2.85
N SER A 298 10.66 -3.09 2.99
CA SER A 298 10.85 -1.96 2.07
C SER A 298 11.27 -2.34 0.65
N LEU A 299 12.03 -3.42 0.47
CA LEU A 299 12.53 -3.84 -0.86
C LEU A 299 11.87 -5.10 -1.41
N VAL A 300 10.94 -5.70 -0.65
CA VAL A 300 10.36 -7.00 -0.99
C VAL A 300 9.77 -7.02 -2.40
N ALA A 301 8.84 -6.11 -2.70
CA ALA A 301 8.17 -6.08 -4.01
C ALA A 301 9.11 -5.64 -5.14
N ILE A 302 10.01 -4.67 -4.88
CA ILE A 302 10.95 -4.16 -5.90
C ILE A 302 11.90 -5.25 -6.35
N VAL A 303 12.55 -5.93 -5.41
CA VAL A 303 13.55 -6.97 -5.71
C VAL A 303 12.87 -8.20 -6.32
N ALA A 304 11.70 -8.61 -5.82
CA ALA A 304 10.93 -9.71 -6.38
C ALA A 304 10.53 -9.42 -7.84
N ALA A 305 10.03 -8.24 -8.12
CA ALA A 305 9.64 -7.82 -9.47
C ALA A 305 10.84 -7.71 -10.42
N ALA A 306 11.92 -7.04 -10.01
CA ALA A 306 13.14 -6.88 -10.81
C ALA A 306 13.77 -8.23 -11.12
N SER A 307 13.89 -9.12 -10.14
CA SER A 307 14.39 -10.49 -10.34
C SER A 307 13.50 -11.26 -11.33
N THR A 308 12.18 -11.14 -11.21
CA THR A 308 11.23 -11.78 -12.13
C THR A 308 11.40 -11.27 -13.56
N ILE A 309 11.55 -9.96 -13.76
CA ILE A 309 11.80 -9.37 -15.09
C ILE A 309 13.10 -9.94 -15.68
N VAL A 310 14.20 -9.91 -14.92
CA VAL A 310 15.51 -10.38 -15.39
C VAL A 310 15.49 -11.86 -15.74
N VAL A 311 14.98 -12.70 -14.83
CA VAL A 311 14.94 -14.15 -15.00
C VAL A 311 14.00 -14.55 -16.15
N LEU A 312 12.83 -13.89 -16.26
CA LEU A 312 11.88 -14.17 -17.35
C LEU A 312 12.46 -13.75 -18.70
N ILE A 313 13.12 -12.60 -18.81
CA ILE A 313 13.81 -12.18 -20.03
C ILE A 313 14.92 -13.17 -20.41
N ALA A 314 15.74 -13.58 -19.44
CA ALA A 314 16.77 -14.58 -19.66
C ALA A 314 16.18 -15.91 -20.14
N PHE A 315 15.11 -16.39 -19.51
CA PHE A 315 14.41 -17.61 -19.90
C PHE A 315 13.87 -17.54 -21.33
N LEU A 316 13.24 -16.41 -21.72
CA LEU A 316 12.68 -16.21 -23.06
C LEU A 316 13.74 -16.13 -24.18
N ARG A 317 15.03 -16.02 -23.86
CA ARG A 317 16.11 -16.15 -24.86
C ARG A 317 16.28 -17.60 -25.31
N PHE A 318 16.02 -18.56 -24.43
CA PHE A 318 16.21 -19.99 -24.68
C PHE A 318 14.91 -20.70 -25.00
N TRP A 319 13.79 -20.21 -24.45
CA TRP A 319 12.48 -20.82 -24.60
C TRP A 319 11.50 -19.90 -25.35
N LYS A 320 10.73 -20.48 -26.28
CA LYS A 320 9.69 -19.77 -27.03
C LYS A 320 8.43 -20.61 -27.08
N PRO A 321 7.24 -19.98 -27.04
CA PRO A 321 5.98 -20.70 -27.23
C PRO A 321 5.90 -21.28 -28.64
N LYS A 322 5.22 -22.44 -28.76
CA LYS A 322 4.97 -23.07 -30.07
C LYS A 322 4.07 -22.22 -30.97
N GLN A 323 3.10 -21.54 -30.36
CA GLN A 323 2.20 -20.61 -31.04
C GLN A 323 2.36 -19.23 -30.41
N ILE A 324 2.44 -18.20 -31.23
CA ILE A 324 2.54 -16.78 -30.82
C ILE A 324 1.17 -16.16 -31.06
N LEU A 325 0.52 -15.70 -29.98
CA LEU A 325 -0.78 -15.05 -30.03
C LEU A 325 -0.62 -13.55 -29.83
N ASN A 326 -1.24 -12.74 -30.69
CA ASN A 326 -1.30 -11.30 -30.46
C ASN A 326 -2.21 -10.94 -29.27
N ALA A 327 -2.29 -9.65 -28.94
CA ALA A 327 -3.12 -9.13 -27.85
C ALA A 327 -4.64 -9.41 -28.00
N GLN A 328 -5.13 -9.72 -29.21
CA GLN A 328 -6.51 -10.14 -29.45
C GLN A 328 -6.69 -11.66 -29.43
N GLY A 329 -5.62 -12.43 -29.19
CA GLY A 329 -5.65 -13.89 -29.15
C GLY A 329 -5.63 -14.56 -30.52
N VAL A 330 -5.26 -13.84 -31.59
CA VAL A 330 -5.09 -14.36 -32.95
C VAL A 330 -3.67 -14.92 -33.09
N ASP A 331 -3.52 -16.09 -33.74
CA ASP A 331 -2.24 -16.70 -34.02
C ASP A 331 -1.47 -15.91 -35.11
N ILE A 332 -0.32 -15.40 -34.75
CA ILE A 332 0.58 -14.63 -35.63
C ILE A 332 1.93 -15.32 -35.82
N THR A 333 2.03 -16.60 -35.52
CA THR A 333 3.30 -17.37 -35.53
C THR A 333 4.07 -17.25 -36.87
N SER A 334 3.35 -17.21 -37.99
CA SER A 334 3.95 -17.04 -39.33
C SER A 334 4.43 -15.62 -39.63
N GLN A 335 3.93 -14.61 -38.90
CA GLN A 335 4.21 -13.18 -39.15
C GLN A 335 5.15 -12.57 -38.10
N ALA A 336 5.40 -13.28 -36.99
CA ALA A 336 6.21 -12.79 -35.88
C ALA A 336 7.65 -12.48 -36.35
N ARG A 337 8.03 -11.20 -36.18
CA ARG A 337 9.38 -10.71 -36.49
C ARG A 337 10.24 -10.71 -35.23
N LYS A 338 11.52 -11.13 -35.36
CA LYS A 338 12.50 -10.99 -34.26
C LYS A 338 12.79 -9.50 -34.04
N ARG A 339 12.21 -8.90 -32.98
CA ARG A 339 12.55 -7.54 -32.53
C ARG A 339 13.33 -7.58 -31.23
N PHE A 340 14.66 -7.63 -31.33
CA PHE A 340 15.57 -7.26 -30.26
C PHE A 340 16.46 -6.15 -30.79
N ASN A 341 16.10 -4.88 -30.61
CA ASN A 341 16.95 -3.79 -31.09
C ASN A 341 16.85 -2.56 -30.18
N HIS A 342 17.40 -2.66 -28.95
CA HIS A 342 17.72 -1.48 -28.16
C HIS A 342 19.17 -1.54 -27.70
N SER A 343 19.86 -0.39 -27.77
CA SER A 343 21.19 -0.23 -27.19
C SER A 343 21.11 -0.52 -25.68
N GLY A 344 21.91 -1.48 -25.20
CA GLY A 344 21.98 -1.83 -23.77
C GLY A 344 22.26 -0.63 -22.87
N ALA A 345 22.99 0.37 -23.38
CA ALA A 345 23.26 1.63 -22.66
C ALA A 345 22.00 2.46 -22.42
N HIS A 346 21.04 2.49 -23.36
CA HIS A 346 19.78 3.22 -23.18
C HIS A 346 18.92 2.56 -22.11
N THR A 347 18.78 1.25 -22.16
CA THR A 347 18.07 0.46 -21.16
C THR A 347 18.70 0.64 -19.77
N PHE A 348 20.03 0.51 -19.65
CA PHE A 348 20.72 0.71 -18.37
C PHE A 348 20.46 2.11 -17.77
N LYS A 349 20.54 3.15 -18.58
CA LYS A 349 20.25 4.53 -18.15
C LYS A 349 18.80 4.71 -17.69
N ALA A 350 17.83 3.98 -18.25
CA ALA A 350 16.43 4.01 -17.82
C ALA A 350 16.23 3.34 -16.45
N TRP A 351 16.96 2.27 -16.16
CA TRP A 351 16.91 1.54 -14.90
C TRP A 351 17.75 2.16 -13.77
N LEU A 352 18.72 3.03 -14.12
CA LEU A 352 19.68 3.59 -13.17
C LEU A 352 19.07 4.22 -11.90
N PRO A 353 18.01 5.07 -11.96
CA PRO A 353 17.41 5.65 -10.75
C PRO A 353 16.87 4.61 -9.77
N TRP A 354 16.32 3.52 -10.32
CA TRP A 354 15.73 2.44 -9.53
C TRP A 354 16.81 1.52 -8.94
N LEU A 355 17.91 1.32 -9.66
CA LEU A 355 19.09 0.63 -9.12
C LEU A 355 19.71 1.41 -7.97
N VAL A 356 19.87 2.73 -8.12
CA VAL A 356 20.36 3.61 -7.04
C VAL A 356 19.44 3.54 -5.82
N LEU A 357 18.11 3.62 -6.04
CA LEU A 357 17.13 3.45 -4.97
C LEU A 357 17.33 2.11 -4.25
N SER A 358 17.38 1.01 -4.99
CA SER A 358 17.50 -0.34 -4.43
C SER A 358 18.79 -0.50 -3.61
N VAL A 359 19.93 -0.03 -4.13
CA VAL A 359 21.23 -0.09 -3.43
C VAL A 359 21.22 0.74 -2.14
N VAL A 360 20.72 1.97 -2.21
CA VAL A 360 20.70 2.86 -1.03
C VAL A 360 19.73 2.32 0.03
N VAL A 361 18.51 1.93 -0.34
CA VAL A 361 17.53 1.40 0.64
C VAL A 361 17.98 0.06 1.21
N PHE A 362 18.64 -0.78 0.40
CA PHE A 362 19.27 -2.01 0.89
C PHE A 362 20.34 -1.71 1.94
N ALA A 363 21.24 -0.75 1.68
CA ALA A 363 22.26 -0.33 2.64
C ALA A 363 21.63 0.20 3.93
N TRP A 364 20.53 1.00 3.84
CA TRP A 364 19.76 1.47 5.00
C TRP A 364 19.12 0.32 5.80
N GLY A 365 18.77 -0.79 5.17
CA GLY A 365 18.20 -1.98 5.83
C GLY A 365 19.24 -2.86 6.53
N ILE A 366 20.54 -2.73 6.21
CA ILE A 366 21.60 -3.55 6.82
C ILE A 366 21.78 -3.16 8.30
N PRO A 367 21.65 -4.11 9.27
CA PRO A 367 21.74 -3.80 10.69
C PRO A 367 23.05 -3.15 11.11
N GLN A 368 24.16 -3.49 10.45
CA GLN A 368 25.48 -2.93 10.71
C GLN A 368 25.55 -1.44 10.37
N PHE A 369 24.74 -0.97 9.43
CA PHE A 369 24.66 0.44 9.05
C PHE A 369 23.53 1.15 9.81
N SER A 370 22.33 0.56 9.88
CA SER A 370 21.15 1.21 10.46
C SER A 370 21.21 1.32 11.99
N LYS A 371 21.68 0.30 12.72
CA LYS A 371 21.70 0.31 14.19
C LYS A 371 22.62 1.40 14.80
N PRO A 372 23.89 1.60 14.35
CA PRO A 372 24.71 2.69 14.83
C PRO A 372 24.10 4.07 14.54
N MET A 373 23.54 4.25 13.34
CA MET A 373 22.88 5.48 12.94
C MET A 373 21.62 5.74 13.77
N ASP A 374 20.80 4.72 14.00
CA ASP A 374 19.60 4.81 14.84
C ASP A 374 19.98 5.18 16.28
N LYS A 375 20.98 4.52 16.87
CA LYS A 375 21.47 4.81 18.21
C LYS A 375 22.02 6.25 18.35
N ALA A 376 22.67 6.78 17.31
CA ALA A 376 23.26 8.11 17.33
C ALA A 376 22.25 9.24 17.08
N THR A 377 21.16 8.97 16.35
CA THR A 377 20.30 10.04 15.82
C THR A 377 18.85 9.95 16.26
N THR A 378 18.42 8.84 16.89
CA THR A 378 17.04 8.69 17.36
C THR A 378 16.79 9.47 18.63
N VAL A 379 15.78 10.34 18.57
CA VAL A 379 15.28 11.05 19.74
C VAL A 379 13.96 10.39 20.16
N SER A 380 13.94 9.85 21.39
CA SER A 380 12.72 9.25 21.98
C SER A 380 12.05 10.27 22.89
N ILE A 381 10.83 10.68 22.55
CA ILE A 381 10.09 11.73 23.25
C ILE A 381 8.86 11.08 23.90
N PRO A 382 8.83 10.87 25.23
CA PRO A 382 7.61 10.49 25.92
C PRO A 382 6.52 11.55 25.69
N VAL A 383 5.33 11.12 25.26
CA VAL A 383 4.22 12.04 24.99
C VAL A 383 3.62 12.51 26.31
N ALA A 384 3.89 13.76 26.65
CA ALA A 384 3.41 14.34 27.90
C ALA A 384 1.89 14.23 28.07
N GLY A 385 1.45 13.70 29.21
CA GLY A 385 0.04 13.49 29.53
C GLY A 385 -0.61 12.30 28.81
N LEU A 386 0.15 11.44 28.12
CA LEU A 386 -0.34 10.21 27.51
C LEU A 386 0.51 8.98 27.90
N ASP A 387 1.86 9.14 27.92
CA ASP A 387 2.75 8.01 28.21
C ASP A 387 2.45 7.42 29.58
N LYS A 388 2.11 6.11 29.60
CA LYS A 388 1.75 5.32 30.79
C LYS A 388 0.52 5.81 31.56
N VAL A 389 -0.23 6.78 31.02
CA VAL A 389 -1.49 7.29 31.63
C VAL A 389 -2.66 6.37 31.36
N VAL A 390 -2.78 5.88 30.12
CA VAL A 390 -3.82 4.91 29.73
C VAL A 390 -3.44 3.52 30.20
N GLN A 391 -4.36 2.82 30.85
CA GLN A 391 -4.15 1.46 31.31
C GLN A 391 -5.16 0.50 30.68
N ARG A 392 -4.65 -0.57 30.09
CA ARG A 392 -5.47 -1.72 29.69
C ARG A 392 -5.82 -2.53 30.92
N ILE A 393 -7.04 -3.08 30.93
CA ILE A 393 -7.54 -3.89 32.04
C ILE A 393 -8.10 -5.23 31.54
N PRO A 394 -8.37 -6.20 32.44
CA PRO A 394 -9.09 -7.41 32.07
C PRO A 394 -10.45 -7.10 31.40
N PRO A 395 -10.93 -7.91 30.46
CA PRO A 395 -10.37 -9.18 30.00
C PRO A 395 -9.32 -9.07 28.88
N VAL A 396 -8.98 -7.86 28.41
CA VAL A 396 -8.03 -7.66 27.30
C VAL A 396 -6.60 -8.01 27.71
N VAL A 397 -6.24 -7.77 28.94
CA VAL A 397 -4.96 -8.16 29.55
C VAL A 397 -5.22 -8.84 30.88
N ALA A 398 -4.35 -9.75 31.31
CA ALA A 398 -4.53 -10.48 32.56
C ALA A 398 -4.43 -9.59 33.81
N LYS A 399 -3.60 -8.54 33.77
CA LYS A 399 -3.41 -7.54 34.86
C LYS A 399 -3.37 -6.15 34.24
N PRO A 400 -3.81 -5.11 34.97
CA PRO A 400 -3.71 -3.73 34.49
C PRO A 400 -2.30 -3.41 33.99
N THR A 401 -2.19 -2.98 32.74
CA THR A 401 -0.92 -2.71 32.06
C THR A 401 -0.96 -1.32 31.44
N ALA A 402 0.02 -0.50 31.79
CA ALA A 402 0.15 0.85 31.26
C ALA A 402 0.55 0.84 29.79
N GLU A 403 -0.16 1.62 28.98
CA GLU A 403 0.12 1.77 27.54
C GLU A 403 1.22 2.82 27.36
N ALA A 404 2.31 2.43 26.71
CA ALA A 404 3.41 3.36 26.42
C ALA A 404 3.05 4.29 25.25
N ALA A 405 3.39 5.56 25.37
CA ALA A 405 3.26 6.55 24.31
C ALA A 405 4.57 7.33 24.14
N VAL A 406 5.51 6.75 23.40
CA VAL A 406 6.82 7.34 23.13
C VAL A 406 6.96 7.60 21.63
N TYR A 407 7.10 8.86 21.25
CA TYR A 407 7.36 9.24 19.86
C TYR A 407 8.84 9.09 19.55
N LYS A 408 9.17 8.22 18.59
CA LYS A 408 10.54 7.97 18.15
C LYS A 408 10.81 8.74 16.86
N LEU A 409 11.65 9.75 16.95
CA LEU A 409 12.11 10.54 15.81
C LEU A 409 13.49 10.05 15.37
N ASN A 410 13.52 9.02 14.54
CA ASN A 410 14.74 8.42 13.98
C ASN A 410 15.09 9.03 12.61
N TRP A 411 15.20 10.33 12.54
CA TRP A 411 15.23 11.11 11.30
C TRP A 411 16.32 10.68 10.30
N ALA A 412 17.49 10.25 10.73
CA ALA A 412 18.56 9.79 9.84
C ALA A 412 18.40 8.32 9.45
N ALA A 413 18.05 7.45 10.41
CA ALA A 413 17.87 6.02 10.17
C ALA A 413 16.54 5.69 9.47
N ALA A 414 15.59 6.64 9.40
CA ALA A 414 14.33 6.44 8.73
C ALA A 414 14.52 6.10 7.24
N THR A 415 13.80 5.09 6.75
CA THR A 415 13.85 4.66 5.34
C THR A 415 13.60 5.81 4.37
N GLY A 416 12.70 6.74 4.70
CA GLY A 416 12.42 7.93 3.90
C GLY A 416 13.64 8.81 3.63
N THR A 417 14.57 8.90 4.60
CA THR A 417 15.82 9.65 4.42
C THR A 417 16.75 8.96 3.43
N GLY A 418 16.88 7.63 3.49
CA GLY A 418 17.62 6.87 2.49
C GLY A 418 17.02 7.05 1.09
N ILE A 419 15.70 7.00 0.96
CA ILE A 419 15.00 7.23 -0.31
C ILE A 419 15.24 8.65 -0.83
N LEU A 420 15.22 9.67 0.05
CA LEU A 420 15.49 11.05 -0.35
C LEU A 420 16.92 11.21 -0.90
N ILE A 421 17.90 10.60 -0.23
CA ILE A 421 19.29 10.57 -0.70
C ILE A 421 19.37 9.89 -2.07
N ALA A 422 18.73 8.73 -2.23
CA ALA A 422 18.68 8.02 -3.51
C ALA A 422 18.04 8.87 -4.62
N ALA A 423 16.96 9.59 -4.31
CA ALA A 423 16.26 10.46 -5.26
C ALA A 423 17.14 11.65 -5.71
N VAL A 424 17.83 12.30 -4.77
CA VAL A 424 18.73 13.41 -5.06
C VAL A 424 19.93 12.93 -5.89
N LEU A 425 20.58 11.83 -5.52
CA LEU A 425 21.67 11.21 -6.28
C LEU A 425 21.22 10.84 -7.69
N SER A 426 20.05 10.18 -7.82
CA SER A 426 19.48 9.83 -9.11
C SER A 426 19.20 11.06 -9.96
N GLY A 427 18.71 12.15 -9.36
CA GLY A 427 18.46 13.41 -10.04
C GLY A 427 19.73 14.00 -10.67
N PHE A 428 20.83 14.02 -9.92
CA PHE A 428 22.14 14.45 -10.46
C PHE A 428 22.64 13.51 -11.58
N LEU A 429 22.53 12.19 -11.38
CA LEU A 429 22.90 11.21 -12.41
C LEU A 429 22.04 11.29 -13.69
N MET A 430 20.83 11.82 -13.58
CA MET A 430 19.95 12.11 -14.72
C MET A 430 20.23 13.50 -15.36
N GLY A 431 21.21 14.27 -14.86
CA GLY A 431 21.62 15.56 -15.39
C GLY A 431 20.78 16.75 -14.90
N LEU A 432 20.03 16.60 -13.81
CA LEU A 432 19.23 17.69 -13.25
C LEU A 432 20.09 18.56 -12.31
N GLY A 433 19.99 19.88 -12.46
CA GLY A 433 20.65 20.83 -11.56
C GLY A 433 19.91 21.00 -10.23
N PRO A 434 20.58 21.57 -9.18
CA PRO A 434 20.02 21.72 -7.84
C PRO A 434 18.70 22.48 -7.81
N MET A 435 18.55 23.55 -8.60
CA MET A 435 17.32 24.34 -8.68
C MET A 435 16.14 23.50 -9.22
N SER A 436 16.41 22.66 -10.25
CA SER A 436 15.41 21.76 -10.84
C SER A 436 14.95 20.69 -9.85
N LEU A 437 15.87 20.17 -9.02
CA LEU A 437 15.58 19.24 -7.95
C LEU A 437 14.70 19.91 -6.87
N ALA A 438 15.11 21.07 -6.39
CA ALA A 438 14.34 21.80 -5.38
C ALA A 438 12.92 22.14 -5.86
N GLN A 439 12.78 22.68 -7.07
CA GLN A 439 11.45 22.99 -7.65
C GLN A 439 10.56 21.73 -7.75
N THR A 440 11.14 20.59 -8.18
CA THR A 440 10.38 19.33 -8.29
C THR A 440 10.01 18.81 -6.91
N PHE A 441 10.89 18.94 -5.91
CA PHE A 441 10.62 18.54 -4.52
C PHE A 441 9.46 19.34 -3.91
N PHE A 442 9.50 20.67 -3.98
CA PHE A 442 8.41 21.53 -3.47
C PHE A 442 7.09 21.31 -4.21
N LYS A 443 7.15 21.11 -5.55
CA LYS A 443 5.97 20.71 -6.33
C LYS A 443 5.39 19.39 -5.86
N THR A 444 6.24 18.43 -5.51
CA THR A 444 5.82 17.13 -4.98
C THR A 444 5.11 17.28 -3.64
N ILE A 445 5.65 18.08 -2.70
CA ILE A 445 4.98 18.39 -1.41
C ILE A 445 3.57 18.92 -1.66
N PHE A 446 3.42 19.87 -2.57
CA PHE A 446 2.11 20.43 -2.89
C PHE A 446 1.16 19.38 -3.49
N ASN A 447 1.66 18.51 -4.36
CA ASN A 447 0.84 17.49 -5.01
C ASN A 447 0.31 16.44 -4.02
N ILE A 448 1.11 16.07 -3.01
CA ILE A 448 0.73 15.02 -2.03
C ILE A 448 -0.05 15.57 -0.82
N ARG A 449 -0.36 16.85 -0.73
CA ARG A 449 -0.97 17.47 0.46
C ARG A 449 -2.23 16.76 0.96
N PHE A 450 -3.11 16.32 0.05
CA PHE A 450 -4.32 15.59 0.44
C PHE A 450 -4.01 14.16 0.93
N THR A 451 -2.98 13.54 0.38
CA THR A 451 -2.47 12.24 0.86
C THR A 451 -1.93 12.38 2.28
N VAL A 452 -1.18 13.45 2.57
CA VAL A 452 -0.66 13.75 3.92
C VAL A 452 -1.80 13.93 4.91
N ILE A 453 -2.83 14.72 4.57
CA ILE A 453 -4.02 14.91 5.41
C ILE A 453 -4.72 13.57 5.67
N THR A 454 -4.94 12.77 4.61
CA THR A 454 -5.59 11.46 4.73
C THR A 454 -4.84 10.57 5.71
N ILE A 455 -3.54 10.41 5.52
CA ILE A 455 -2.72 9.49 6.33
C ILE A 455 -2.64 9.98 7.77
N SER A 456 -2.43 11.28 7.99
CA SER A 456 -2.38 11.82 9.35
C SER A 456 -3.71 11.66 10.09
N ALA A 457 -4.85 11.91 9.43
CA ALA A 457 -6.17 11.70 10.02
C ALA A 457 -6.47 10.22 10.28
N MET A 458 -6.06 9.32 9.37
CA MET A 458 -6.24 7.87 9.53
C MET A 458 -5.40 7.34 10.70
N LEU A 459 -4.14 7.74 10.82
CA LEU A 459 -3.29 7.34 11.95
C LEU A 459 -3.84 7.92 13.27
N ALA A 460 -4.29 9.17 13.28
CA ALA A 460 -4.95 9.77 14.44
C ALA A 460 -6.20 8.96 14.84
N LEU A 461 -7.03 8.54 13.86
CA LEU A 461 -8.17 7.65 14.08
C LEU A 461 -7.72 6.32 14.69
N GLY A 462 -6.74 5.63 14.12
CA GLY A 462 -6.26 4.34 14.64
C GLY A 462 -5.65 4.44 16.03
N PHE A 463 -4.99 5.55 16.36
CA PHE A 463 -4.46 5.77 17.72
C PHE A 463 -5.59 6.07 18.71
N ILE A 464 -6.58 6.90 18.37
CA ILE A 464 -7.70 7.16 19.28
C ILE A 464 -8.53 5.90 19.55
N THR A 465 -8.79 5.06 18.55
CA THR A 465 -9.53 3.80 18.73
C THR A 465 -8.76 2.83 19.62
N ARG A 466 -7.43 2.75 19.47
CA ARG A 466 -6.56 1.93 20.31
C ARG A 466 -6.50 2.42 21.75
N TYR A 467 -6.23 3.70 21.98
CA TYR A 467 -6.04 4.25 23.33
C TYR A 467 -7.34 4.40 24.10
N CYS A 468 -8.46 4.62 23.43
CA CYS A 468 -9.79 4.69 24.04
C CYS A 468 -10.37 3.30 24.38
N GLY A 469 -9.97 2.22 23.66
CA GLY A 469 -10.49 0.88 23.87
C GLY A 469 -11.60 0.47 22.90
N LEU A 470 -11.91 1.28 21.87
CA LEU A 470 -12.89 0.91 20.83
C LEU A 470 -12.47 -0.38 20.10
N ASP A 471 -11.17 -0.50 19.74
CA ASP A 471 -10.63 -1.71 19.09
C ASP A 471 -10.83 -2.94 19.98
N ALA A 472 -10.62 -2.79 21.29
CA ALA A 472 -10.79 -3.87 22.25
C ALA A 472 -12.26 -4.29 22.38
N THR A 473 -13.18 -3.33 22.42
CA THR A 473 -14.64 -3.61 22.45
C THR A 473 -15.07 -4.42 21.23
N MET A 474 -14.66 -3.99 20.04
CA MET A 474 -14.93 -4.73 18.79
C MET A 474 -14.23 -6.10 18.79
N GLY A 475 -12.98 -6.16 19.25
CA GLY A 475 -12.20 -7.40 19.34
C GLY A 475 -12.87 -8.46 20.24
N LEU A 476 -13.38 -8.05 21.39
CA LEU A 476 -14.14 -8.94 22.30
C LEU A 476 -15.45 -9.43 21.67
N ALA A 477 -16.13 -8.59 20.88
CA ALA A 477 -17.33 -9.00 20.15
C ALA A 477 -17.00 -10.03 19.05
N PHE A 478 -15.97 -9.77 18.24
CA PHE A 478 -15.54 -10.70 17.19
C PHE A 478 -14.95 -11.99 17.75
N ALA A 479 -14.31 -11.98 18.91
CA ALA A 479 -13.82 -13.18 19.58
C ALA A 479 -14.93 -14.21 19.82
N ARG A 480 -16.20 -13.78 19.90
CA ARG A 480 -17.38 -14.68 20.04
C ARG A 480 -17.62 -15.55 18.80
N THR A 481 -17.04 -15.22 17.63
CA THR A 481 -17.08 -16.08 16.43
C THR A 481 -16.17 -17.31 16.55
N GLY A 482 -15.29 -17.33 17.57
CA GLY A 482 -14.46 -18.47 17.93
C GLY A 482 -13.51 -18.92 16.80
N ALA A 483 -13.45 -20.21 16.56
CA ALA A 483 -12.51 -20.82 15.61
C ALA A 483 -12.66 -20.36 14.14
N LEU A 484 -13.80 -19.80 13.75
CA LEU A 484 -14.00 -19.28 12.39
C LEU A 484 -13.40 -17.90 12.16
N TYR A 485 -12.95 -17.22 13.22
CA TYR A 485 -12.41 -15.87 13.10
C TYR A 485 -11.22 -15.74 12.14
N PRO A 486 -10.24 -16.66 12.07
CA PRO A 486 -9.13 -16.53 11.12
C PRO A 486 -9.59 -16.40 9.67
N PHE A 487 -10.65 -17.08 9.28
CA PHE A 487 -11.24 -16.93 7.96
C PHE A 487 -11.94 -15.56 7.80
N PHE A 488 -12.86 -15.22 8.68
CA PHE A 488 -13.63 -13.97 8.58
C PHE A 488 -12.79 -12.73 8.85
N GLY A 489 -11.81 -12.80 9.75
CA GLY A 489 -10.86 -11.72 10.01
C GLY A 489 -10.06 -11.32 8.75
N THR A 490 -9.70 -12.30 7.93
CA THR A 490 -9.06 -12.04 6.63
C THR A 490 -10.01 -11.28 5.69
N LEU A 491 -11.31 -11.61 5.67
CA LEU A 491 -12.30 -10.90 4.88
C LEU A 491 -12.58 -9.48 5.40
N ILE A 492 -12.36 -9.20 6.68
CA ILE A 492 -12.41 -7.82 7.21
C ILE A 492 -11.31 -6.97 6.55
N GLY A 493 -10.09 -7.49 6.42
CA GLY A 493 -9.00 -6.84 5.70
C GLY A 493 -9.35 -6.55 4.24
N TRP A 494 -9.94 -7.55 3.55
CA TRP A 494 -10.45 -7.43 2.18
C TRP A 494 -11.46 -6.28 2.06
N LEU A 495 -12.47 -6.25 2.93
CA LEU A 495 -13.50 -5.21 2.95
C LEU A 495 -12.89 -3.83 3.25
N GLY A 496 -11.95 -3.77 4.19
CA GLY A 496 -11.27 -2.53 4.57
C GLY A 496 -10.55 -1.89 3.38
N THR A 497 -9.80 -2.66 2.61
CA THR A 497 -9.11 -2.15 1.43
C THR A 497 -10.07 -1.85 0.29
N ALA A 498 -11.07 -2.70 0.04
CA ALA A 498 -12.07 -2.50 -0.99
C ALA A 498 -12.83 -1.16 -0.82
N THR A 499 -13.08 -0.77 0.42
CA THR A 499 -13.83 0.45 0.74
C THR A 499 -12.93 1.69 0.86
N THR A 500 -11.73 1.57 1.44
CA THR A 500 -10.81 2.70 1.63
C THR A 500 -9.92 2.98 0.43
N GLY A 501 -9.74 2.02 -0.47
CA GLY A 501 -8.81 2.07 -1.60
C GLY A 501 -7.34 1.89 -1.20
N SER A 502 -7.05 1.49 0.05
CA SER A 502 -5.67 1.42 0.57
C SER A 502 -5.50 0.33 1.60
N ASP A 503 -4.56 -0.60 1.35
CA ASP A 503 -4.17 -1.62 2.33
C ASP A 503 -3.57 -0.99 3.60
N THR A 504 -2.83 0.11 3.46
CA THR A 504 -2.36 0.91 4.61
C THR A 504 -3.53 1.38 5.48
N SER A 505 -4.58 1.92 4.88
CA SER A 505 -5.77 2.40 5.59
C SER A 505 -6.53 1.24 6.27
N SER A 506 -6.68 0.11 5.58
CA SER A 506 -7.27 -1.11 6.15
C SER A 506 -6.48 -1.58 7.38
N ASN A 507 -5.15 -1.58 7.29
CA ASN A 507 -4.26 -1.97 8.39
C ASN A 507 -4.37 -1.01 9.59
N VAL A 508 -4.56 0.29 9.34
CA VAL A 508 -4.81 1.26 10.43
C VAL A 508 -6.15 0.98 11.12
N LEU A 509 -7.20 0.73 10.34
CA LEU A 509 -8.55 0.53 10.86
C LEU A 509 -8.69 -0.78 11.67
N PHE A 510 -8.11 -1.85 11.16
CA PHE A 510 -8.38 -3.19 11.67
C PHE A 510 -7.19 -3.90 12.30
N GLY A 511 -5.96 -3.40 12.12
CA GLY A 511 -4.76 -4.05 12.64
C GLY A 511 -4.80 -4.32 14.14
N SER A 512 -5.16 -3.31 14.95
CA SER A 512 -5.31 -3.47 16.40
C SER A 512 -6.46 -4.41 16.78
N LEU A 513 -7.59 -4.33 16.06
CA LEU A 513 -8.72 -5.25 16.22
C LEU A 513 -8.28 -6.70 15.99
N GLN A 514 -7.58 -6.98 14.88
CA GLN A 514 -7.07 -8.31 14.54
C GLN A 514 -6.16 -8.87 15.63
N LYS A 515 -5.23 -8.03 16.12
CA LYS A 515 -4.32 -8.39 17.21
C LYS A 515 -5.09 -8.78 18.48
N LEU A 516 -6.02 -7.93 18.91
CA LEU A 516 -6.75 -8.13 20.15
C LEU A 516 -7.68 -9.35 20.07
N THR A 517 -8.39 -9.52 18.96
CA THR A 517 -9.24 -10.70 18.77
C THR A 517 -8.41 -11.99 18.76
N ALA A 518 -7.25 -11.99 18.09
CA ALA A 518 -6.34 -13.14 18.07
C ALA A 518 -5.92 -13.54 19.49
N GLN A 519 -5.56 -12.58 20.32
CA GLN A 519 -5.19 -12.81 21.72
C GLN A 519 -6.34 -13.44 22.53
N GLN A 520 -7.59 -13.02 22.27
CA GLN A 520 -8.78 -13.54 22.98
C GLN A 520 -9.12 -14.98 22.57
N ILE A 521 -8.92 -15.34 21.31
CA ILE A 521 -9.22 -16.70 20.82
C ILE A 521 -8.02 -17.65 20.86
N GLY A 522 -6.86 -17.21 21.40
CA GLY A 522 -5.65 -18.05 21.51
C GLY A 522 -4.93 -18.32 20.20
N VAL A 523 -5.07 -17.43 19.19
CA VAL A 523 -4.36 -17.51 17.90
C VAL A 523 -3.24 -16.47 17.88
N SER A 524 -2.18 -16.72 17.08
CA SER A 524 -1.07 -15.78 16.95
C SER A 524 -1.52 -14.39 16.50
N PRO A 525 -1.24 -13.32 17.28
CA PRO A 525 -1.54 -11.95 16.90
C PRO A 525 -0.81 -11.51 15.62
N VAL A 526 0.39 -12.03 15.39
CA VAL A 526 1.18 -11.76 14.18
C VAL A 526 0.48 -12.35 12.95
N LEU A 527 -0.06 -13.59 13.08
CA LEU A 527 -0.84 -14.22 12.01
C LEU A 527 -2.05 -13.38 11.63
N MET A 528 -2.87 -12.98 12.62
CA MET A 528 -4.12 -12.28 12.33
C MET A 528 -3.90 -10.85 11.85
N ALA A 529 -2.92 -10.13 12.41
CA ALA A 529 -2.55 -8.81 11.88
C ALA A 529 -2.05 -8.91 10.42
N SER A 530 -1.21 -9.90 10.11
CA SER A 530 -0.74 -10.17 8.74
C SER A 530 -1.87 -10.61 7.81
N ALA A 531 -2.86 -11.36 8.31
CA ALA A 531 -4.05 -11.78 7.59
C ALA A 531 -4.90 -10.58 7.15
N ASN A 532 -4.94 -9.49 7.95
CA ASN A 532 -5.61 -8.24 7.56
C ASN A 532 -5.01 -7.68 6.27
N SER A 533 -3.68 -7.53 6.23
CA SER A 533 -2.98 -7.05 5.03
C SER A 533 -3.12 -8.03 3.86
N ALA A 534 -2.98 -9.34 4.08
CA ALA A 534 -3.13 -10.35 3.04
C ALA A 534 -4.56 -10.40 2.45
N GLY A 535 -5.58 -10.23 3.27
CA GLY A 535 -6.96 -10.03 2.81
C GLY A 535 -7.12 -8.71 2.05
N GLY A 536 -6.53 -7.64 2.58
CA GLY A 536 -6.52 -6.31 1.99
C GLY A 536 -5.97 -6.29 0.56
N VAL A 537 -4.91 -7.04 0.29
CA VAL A 537 -4.33 -7.19 -1.07
C VAL A 537 -5.39 -7.63 -2.08
N MET A 538 -6.26 -8.59 -1.69
CA MET A 538 -7.32 -9.09 -2.57
C MET A 538 -8.42 -8.04 -2.78
N GLY A 539 -8.67 -7.18 -1.79
CA GLY A 539 -9.62 -6.06 -1.86
C GLY A 539 -9.19 -4.94 -2.82
N LYS A 540 -7.88 -4.84 -3.07
CA LYS A 540 -7.32 -3.80 -3.96
C LYS A 540 -7.85 -3.88 -5.40
N MET A 541 -8.26 -5.05 -5.88
CA MET A 541 -8.85 -5.21 -7.21
C MET A 541 -10.16 -4.46 -7.40
N ILE A 542 -10.95 -4.30 -6.33
CA ILE A 542 -12.33 -3.80 -6.40
C ILE A 542 -12.48 -2.43 -5.75
N ASP A 543 -11.40 -1.82 -5.30
CA ASP A 543 -11.50 -0.48 -4.73
C ASP A 543 -11.87 0.56 -5.80
N ALA A 544 -12.73 1.50 -5.41
CA ALA A 544 -13.24 2.53 -6.31
C ALA A 544 -12.13 3.39 -6.91
N GLN A 545 -11.06 3.68 -6.16
CA GLN A 545 -9.94 4.51 -6.62
C GLN A 545 -9.16 3.79 -7.72
N SER A 546 -8.80 2.52 -7.53
CA SER A 546 -8.06 1.74 -8.54
C SER A 546 -8.90 1.50 -9.80
N ILE A 547 -10.22 1.28 -9.65
CA ILE A 547 -11.13 1.14 -10.79
C ILE A 547 -11.22 2.43 -11.60
N VAL A 548 -11.34 3.60 -10.95
CA VAL A 548 -11.35 4.92 -11.64
C VAL A 548 -10.02 5.17 -12.33
N VAL A 549 -8.89 4.83 -11.70
CA VAL A 549 -7.56 4.93 -12.32
C VAL A 549 -7.46 4.01 -13.53
N ALA A 550 -7.93 2.77 -13.42
CA ALA A 550 -7.96 1.81 -14.52
C ALA A 550 -8.83 2.30 -15.69
N SER A 551 -10.05 2.79 -15.40
CA SER A 551 -10.98 3.31 -16.42
C SER A 551 -10.37 4.52 -17.15
N THR A 552 -9.73 5.42 -16.42
CA THR A 552 -9.07 6.60 -16.98
C THR A 552 -7.88 6.22 -17.87
N ALA A 553 -7.00 5.33 -17.39
CA ALA A 553 -5.81 4.88 -18.12
C ALA A 553 -6.16 4.12 -19.40
N THR A 554 -7.28 3.41 -19.39
CA THR A 554 -7.77 2.63 -20.55
C THR A 554 -8.80 3.37 -21.38
N GLN A 555 -9.05 4.65 -21.11
CA GLN A 555 -10.03 5.51 -21.78
C GLN A 555 -11.48 4.97 -21.75
N GLN A 556 -11.81 4.23 -20.67
CA GLN A 556 -13.13 3.63 -20.44
C GLN A 556 -13.97 4.46 -19.45
N TYR A 557 -14.04 5.76 -19.66
CA TYR A 557 -14.81 6.69 -18.82
C TYR A 557 -16.28 6.26 -18.73
N GLY A 558 -16.81 6.18 -17.51
CA GLY A 558 -18.19 5.76 -17.24
C GLY A 558 -18.41 4.25 -17.30
N GLN A 559 -17.36 3.43 -17.53
CA GLN A 559 -17.43 1.96 -17.58
C GLN A 559 -16.90 1.31 -16.28
N GLU A 560 -16.78 2.09 -15.20
CA GLU A 560 -16.27 1.63 -13.89
C GLU A 560 -17.07 0.41 -13.38
N GLY A 561 -18.39 0.42 -13.59
CA GLY A 561 -19.26 -0.70 -13.23
C GLY A 561 -18.98 -1.98 -14.01
N SER A 562 -18.57 -1.88 -15.29
CA SER A 562 -18.17 -3.02 -16.12
C SER A 562 -16.84 -3.60 -15.68
N ILE A 563 -15.87 -2.73 -15.33
CA ILE A 563 -14.58 -3.15 -14.79
C ILE A 563 -14.77 -3.82 -13.42
N LEU A 564 -15.60 -3.25 -12.54
CA LEU A 564 -15.92 -3.83 -11.23
C LEU A 564 -16.52 -5.24 -11.39
N ARG A 565 -17.51 -5.42 -12.29
CA ARG A 565 -18.12 -6.74 -12.55
C ARG A 565 -17.10 -7.76 -13.05
N PHE A 566 -16.14 -7.31 -13.86
CA PHE A 566 -15.06 -8.18 -14.37
C PHE A 566 -14.16 -8.70 -13.26
N VAL A 567 -13.78 -7.86 -12.27
CA VAL A 567 -12.82 -8.24 -11.24
C VAL A 567 -13.44 -8.74 -9.93
N PHE A 568 -14.72 -8.47 -9.67
CA PHE A 568 -15.36 -8.72 -8.36
C PHE A 568 -15.25 -10.17 -7.90
N TRP A 569 -15.66 -11.12 -8.77
CA TRP A 569 -15.65 -12.54 -8.42
C TRP A 569 -14.24 -13.10 -8.28
N HIS A 570 -13.27 -12.56 -9.01
CA HIS A 570 -11.86 -12.90 -8.84
C HIS A 570 -11.32 -12.42 -7.50
N SER A 571 -11.64 -11.18 -7.11
CA SER A 571 -11.28 -10.61 -5.82
C SER A 571 -11.88 -11.40 -4.66
N LEU A 572 -13.18 -11.67 -4.69
CA LEU A 572 -13.88 -12.42 -3.64
C LEU A 572 -13.36 -13.86 -3.54
N GLY A 573 -13.16 -14.53 -4.67
CA GLY A 573 -12.62 -15.90 -4.71
C GLY A 573 -11.23 -15.97 -4.07
N LEU A 574 -10.31 -15.07 -4.45
CA LEU A 574 -8.97 -15.02 -3.88
C LEU A 574 -8.99 -14.62 -2.39
N ALA A 575 -9.89 -13.72 -1.96
CA ALA A 575 -10.07 -13.36 -0.56
C ALA A 575 -10.54 -14.54 0.29
N CYS A 576 -11.52 -15.33 -0.21
CA CYS A 576 -11.97 -16.55 0.47
C CYS A 576 -10.85 -17.60 0.54
N MET A 577 -10.06 -17.75 -0.51
CA MET A 577 -8.87 -18.62 -0.49
C MET A 577 -7.84 -18.14 0.51
N ALA A 578 -7.61 -16.82 0.63
CA ALA A 578 -6.71 -16.26 1.63
C ALA A 578 -7.22 -16.54 3.06
N GLY A 579 -8.52 -16.39 3.30
CA GLY A 579 -9.14 -16.77 4.56
C GLY A 579 -8.97 -18.25 4.90
N ALA A 580 -9.10 -19.13 3.90
CA ALA A 580 -8.87 -20.57 4.06
C ALA A 580 -7.40 -20.89 4.39
N VAL A 581 -6.44 -20.23 3.72
CA VAL A 581 -4.99 -20.37 4.03
C VAL A 581 -4.70 -19.89 5.45
N VAL A 582 -5.25 -18.75 5.88
CA VAL A 582 -5.06 -18.24 7.25
C VAL A 582 -5.69 -19.19 8.27
N TYR A 583 -6.87 -19.75 7.99
CA TYR A 583 -7.49 -20.77 8.82
C TYR A 583 -6.60 -22.02 8.98
N MET A 584 -6.03 -22.50 7.86
CA MET A 584 -5.07 -23.64 7.90
C MET A 584 -3.82 -23.30 8.69
N LEU A 585 -3.27 -22.11 8.54
CA LEU A 585 -2.12 -21.63 9.31
C LEU A 585 -2.45 -21.53 10.82
N ALA A 586 -3.70 -21.21 11.18
CA ALA A 586 -4.10 -21.13 12.58
C ALA A 586 -4.23 -22.50 13.25
N TYR A 587 -4.75 -23.52 12.54
CA TYR A 587 -5.24 -24.74 13.21
C TYR A 587 -4.76 -26.07 12.60
N VAL A 588 -4.26 -26.09 11.36
CA VAL A 588 -3.98 -27.36 10.66
C VAL A 588 -2.49 -27.72 10.74
N TYR A 589 -2.17 -28.80 11.44
CA TYR A 589 -0.82 -29.37 11.43
C TYR A 589 -0.52 -30.08 10.08
N PRO A 590 0.68 -29.98 9.48
CA PRO A 590 1.88 -29.26 9.96
C PRO A 590 1.91 -27.76 9.53
N ILE A 591 0.91 -27.25 8.82
CA ILE A 591 0.90 -25.87 8.27
C ILE A 591 1.02 -24.83 9.40
N SER A 592 0.38 -25.10 10.54
CA SER A 592 0.43 -24.22 11.72
C SER A 592 1.84 -24.04 12.32
N THR A 593 2.78 -24.93 12.02
CA THR A 593 4.18 -24.76 12.48
C THR A 593 4.93 -23.63 11.77
N LEU A 594 4.40 -23.12 10.66
CA LEU A 594 4.95 -21.96 9.95
C LEU A 594 4.65 -20.63 10.65
N VAL A 595 3.73 -20.64 11.61
CA VAL A 595 3.33 -19.43 12.34
C VAL A 595 4.32 -19.15 13.46
N ALA A 596 4.87 -17.90 13.46
CA ALA A 596 5.68 -17.44 14.58
C ALA A 596 4.79 -17.25 15.82
N HIS A 597 5.20 -17.82 16.93
CA HIS A 597 4.56 -17.71 18.25
C HIS A 597 5.12 -16.52 19.03
#